data_ac86449e904efa685462a870f320348c
#
_entry.id   ac86449e904efa685462a870f320348c
#
_cell.length_a   1.000
_cell.length_b   1.000
_cell.length_c   1.000
_cell.angle_alpha   90.00
_cell.angle_beta   90.00
_cell.angle_gamma   90.00
#
_symmetry.space_group_name_H-M   'P 1'
#
loop_
_entity.id
_entity.type
_entity.pdbx_description
1 polymer ?
#
loop_
_entity_poly.entity_id
_entity_poly.type
_entity_poly.pdbx_seq_one_letter_code
_entity_poly.pdbx_strand_id
1 'polypeptide(L)'
;MNKIDNYSVIGVMSGTSLDGLDIIKCTFQKGNDWSFKIEEGITNKYSKNWLELLKNSHEKKTKELQKNDYLYGDYIGKQVKSFIKKNNFKVDLIASHGHTIFHQPKNKITLQIGNGQNIANIT
;
A
#
# COMPACT_ATOMS: atom_id res chain seq x y z
N MET A 1 -3.14 36.53 -2.92
CA MET A 1 -3.41 35.50 -1.89
C MET A 1 -2.79 34.18 -2.31
N ASN A 2 -1.91 33.61 -1.48
CA ASN A 2 -1.34 32.31 -1.80
C ASN A 2 -2.42 31.23 -1.60
N LYS A 3 -2.69 30.47 -2.64
CA LYS A 3 -3.61 29.36 -2.57
C LYS A 3 -2.96 28.21 -1.78
N ILE A 4 -3.66 27.70 -0.77
CA ILE A 4 -3.24 26.51 -0.03
C ILE A 4 -3.94 25.33 -0.67
N ASP A 5 -3.15 24.39 -1.21
CA ASP A 5 -3.66 23.13 -1.75
C ASP A 5 -3.59 22.05 -0.69
N ASN A 6 -4.70 21.36 -0.51
CA ASN A 6 -4.82 20.25 0.42
C ASN A 6 -5.01 18.95 -0.33
N TYR A 7 -4.26 17.92 0.05
CA TYR A 7 -4.33 16.60 -0.56
C TYR A 7 -4.58 15.56 0.54
N SER A 8 -5.64 14.80 0.38
CA SER A 8 -5.99 13.69 1.25
C SER A 8 -5.43 12.38 0.67
N VAL A 9 -4.53 11.74 1.39
CA VAL A 9 -3.75 10.61 0.88
C VAL A 9 -3.88 9.42 1.83
N ILE A 10 -4.07 8.25 1.23
CA ILE A 10 -3.88 6.98 1.94
C ILE A 10 -2.49 6.45 1.61
N GLY A 11 -1.70 6.16 2.64
CA GLY A 11 -0.41 5.47 2.51
C GLY A 11 -0.55 4.01 2.92
N VAL A 12 0.06 3.12 2.15
CA VAL A 12 0.00 1.68 2.41
C VAL A 12 1.40 1.11 2.42
N MET A 13 1.74 0.36 3.45
CA MET A 13 3.05 -0.27 3.61
C MET A 13 2.94 -1.69 4.15
N SER A 14 3.74 -2.59 3.60
CA SER A 14 3.98 -3.93 4.14
C SER A 14 5.47 -4.16 4.27
N GLY A 15 5.93 -4.29 5.51
CA GLY A 15 7.33 -4.57 5.80
C GLY A 15 7.66 -6.06 5.73
N THR A 16 8.94 -6.37 5.58
CA THR A 16 9.44 -7.75 5.52
C THR A 16 9.28 -8.53 6.83
N SER A 17 9.01 -7.84 7.94
CA SER A 17 8.64 -8.44 9.22
C SER A 17 7.32 -9.21 9.17
N LEU A 18 6.47 -8.92 8.17
CA LEU A 18 5.15 -9.55 7.96
C LEU A 18 4.19 -9.39 9.14
N ASP A 19 4.31 -8.32 9.90
CA ASP A 19 3.43 -8.01 11.03
C ASP A 19 2.01 -7.69 10.60
N GLY A 20 1.85 -7.15 9.39
CA GLY A 20 0.56 -6.78 8.84
C GLY A 20 0.68 -5.72 7.78
N LEU A 21 -0.48 -5.30 7.28
CA LEU A 21 -0.60 -4.22 6.33
C LEU A 21 -0.88 -2.92 7.08
N ASP A 22 0.04 -1.98 6.99
CA ASP A 22 -0.12 -0.65 7.58
C ASP A 22 -0.83 0.28 6.61
N ILE A 23 -1.90 0.92 7.08
CA ILE A 23 -2.68 1.88 6.30
C ILE A 23 -2.79 3.15 7.13
N ILE A 24 -2.41 4.27 6.55
CA ILE A 24 -2.54 5.59 7.20
C ILE A 24 -3.36 6.54 6.32
N LYS A 25 -4.04 7.46 6.97
CA LYS A 25 -4.64 8.62 6.30
C LYS A 25 -3.84 9.85 6.67
N CYS A 26 -3.37 10.56 5.67
CA CYS A 26 -2.54 11.74 5.82
C CYS A 26 -3.10 12.89 4.99
N THR A 27 -3.07 14.09 5.54
CA THR A 27 -3.37 15.31 4.80
C THR A 27 -2.08 16.06 4.56
N PHE A 28 -1.79 16.32 3.28
CA PHE A 28 -0.69 17.18 2.87
C PHE A 28 -1.22 18.56 2.54
N GLN A 29 -0.48 19.58 2.93
CA GLN A 29 -0.78 20.98 2.59
C GLN A 29 0.42 21.57 1.88
N LYS A 30 0.14 22.20 0.74
CA LYS A 30 1.13 22.97 0.00
C LYS A 30 0.80 24.45 0.09
N GLY A 31 1.59 25.19 0.87
CA GLY A 31 1.61 26.65 0.89
C GLY A 31 2.94 27.14 0.34
N ASN A 32 3.65 28.00 1.07
CA ASN A 32 5.04 28.34 0.74
C ASN A 32 5.96 27.12 0.91
N ASP A 33 5.65 26.29 1.91
CA ASP A 33 6.32 25.03 2.17
C ASP A 33 5.30 23.89 2.25
N TRP A 34 5.79 22.66 2.12
CA TRP A 34 4.99 21.47 2.35
C TRP A 34 4.88 21.17 3.83
N SER A 35 3.69 20.84 4.27
CA SER A 35 3.43 20.29 5.61
C SER A 35 2.50 19.09 5.52
N PHE A 36 2.46 18.28 6.57
CA PHE A 36 1.58 17.12 6.60
C PHE A 36 1.07 16.83 8.00
N LYS A 37 -0.04 16.13 8.07
CA LYS A 37 -0.62 15.64 9.31
C LYS A 37 -1.14 14.21 9.09
N ILE A 38 -0.69 13.26 9.92
CA ILE A 38 -1.23 11.91 9.97
C ILE A 38 -2.46 11.95 10.88
N GLU A 39 -3.62 11.59 10.34
CA GLU A 39 -4.89 11.71 11.06
C GLU A 39 -5.36 10.38 11.66
N GLU A 40 -5.08 9.27 10.99
CA GLU A 40 -5.50 7.95 11.41
C GLU A 40 -4.55 6.89 10.86
N GLY A 41 -4.42 5.79 11.57
CA GLY A 41 -3.61 4.66 11.11
C GLY A 41 -4.07 3.36 11.73
N ILE A 42 -3.96 2.28 10.96
CA ILE A 42 -4.22 0.93 11.42
C ILE A 42 -3.15 -0.03 10.89
N THR A 43 -2.98 -1.13 11.60
CA THR A 43 -2.22 -2.30 11.12
C THR A 43 -3.16 -3.48 11.08
N ASN A 44 -3.43 -3.97 9.88
CA ASN A 44 -4.23 -5.17 9.67
C ASN A 44 -3.33 -6.39 9.62
N LYS A 45 -3.44 -7.27 10.61
CA LYS A 45 -2.63 -8.49 10.65
C LYS A 45 -2.96 -9.39 9.47
N TYR A 46 -1.95 -10.03 8.91
CA TYR A 46 -2.14 -11.02 7.86
C TYR A 46 -2.72 -12.32 8.41
N SER A 47 -3.59 -12.95 7.64
CA SER A 47 -3.98 -14.34 7.88
C SER A 47 -2.78 -15.26 7.64
N LYS A 48 -2.85 -16.47 8.15
CA LYS A 48 -1.81 -17.49 7.93
C LYS A 48 -1.55 -17.72 6.44
N ASN A 49 -2.62 -17.77 5.62
CA ASN A 49 -2.50 -17.96 4.18
C ASN A 49 -1.75 -16.81 3.51
N TRP A 50 -2.02 -15.56 3.92
CA TRP A 50 -1.30 -14.41 3.39
C TRP A 50 0.16 -14.38 3.82
N LEU A 51 0.44 -14.74 5.07
CA LEU A 51 1.82 -14.85 5.56
C LEU A 51 2.63 -15.83 4.71
N GLU A 52 2.08 -17.02 4.46
CA GLU A 52 2.73 -18.04 3.64
C GLU A 52 2.93 -17.58 2.19
N LEU A 53 1.91 -16.96 1.60
CA LEU A 53 1.99 -16.46 0.24
C LEU A 53 3.10 -15.41 0.09
N LEU A 54 3.14 -14.42 0.98
CA LEU A 54 4.14 -13.35 0.92
C LEU A 54 5.53 -13.87 1.23
N LYS A 55 5.66 -14.73 2.23
CA LYS A 55 6.94 -15.31 2.66
C LYS A 55 7.58 -16.15 1.55
N ASN A 56 6.78 -16.89 0.79
CA ASN A 56 7.27 -17.83 -0.21
C ASN A 56 7.28 -17.28 -1.63
N SER A 57 6.82 -16.06 -1.85
CA SER A 57 6.72 -15.48 -3.20
C SER A 57 8.06 -15.35 -3.90
N HIS A 58 9.16 -15.18 -3.17
CA HIS A 58 10.51 -15.08 -3.76
C HIS A 58 10.96 -16.39 -4.42
N GLU A 59 10.34 -17.52 -4.11
CA GLU A 59 10.63 -18.84 -4.68
C GLU A 59 9.75 -19.17 -5.87
N LYS A 60 8.77 -18.32 -6.21
CA LYS A 60 7.78 -18.59 -7.22
C LYS A 60 8.28 -18.23 -8.61
N LYS A 61 7.81 -18.96 -9.62
CA LYS A 61 8.05 -18.67 -11.03
C LYS A 61 7.27 -17.42 -11.44
N THR A 62 7.67 -16.82 -12.55
CA THR A 62 7.11 -15.55 -13.05
C THR A 62 5.57 -15.56 -13.12
N LYS A 63 4.97 -16.63 -13.62
CA LYS A 63 3.51 -16.73 -13.77
C LYS A 63 2.79 -16.70 -12.42
N GLU A 64 3.28 -17.46 -11.44
CA GLU A 64 2.71 -17.45 -10.08
C GLU A 64 2.95 -16.13 -9.36
N LEU A 65 4.14 -15.57 -9.55
CA LEU A 65 4.50 -14.30 -8.96
C LEU A 65 3.59 -13.18 -9.50
N GLN A 66 3.30 -13.18 -10.80
CA GLN A 66 2.37 -12.23 -11.40
C GLN A 66 0.95 -12.41 -10.86
N LYS A 67 0.51 -13.65 -10.68
CA LYS A 67 -0.78 -13.96 -10.05
C LYS A 67 -0.83 -13.42 -8.62
N ASN A 68 0.24 -13.63 -7.86
CA ASN A 68 0.34 -13.12 -6.49
C ASN A 68 0.33 -11.60 -6.44
N ASP A 69 0.92 -10.94 -7.42
CA ASP A 69 0.89 -9.48 -7.56
C ASP A 69 -0.56 -8.97 -7.68
N TYR A 70 -1.36 -9.60 -8.53
CA TYR A 70 -2.77 -9.24 -8.69
C TYR A 70 -3.60 -9.55 -7.45
N LEU A 71 -3.43 -10.74 -6.87
CA LEU A 71 -4.16 -11.15 -5.66
C LEU A 71 -3.86 -10.21 -4.49
N TYR A 72 -2.60 -9.86 -4.33
CA TYR A 72 -2.20 -8.96 -3.26
C TYR A 72 -2.67 -7.53 -3.50
N GLY A 73 -2.69 -7.09 -4.76
CA GLY A 73 -3.30 -5.81 -5.13
C GLY A 73 -4.78 -5.76 -4.77
N ASP A 74 -5.54 -6.81 -5.06
CA ASP A 74 -6.94 -6.92 -4.66
C ASP A 74 -7.11 -6.90 -3.13
N TYR A 75 -6.26 -7.61 -2.43
CA TYR A 75 -6.24 -7.63 -0.98
C TYR A 75 -6.04 -6.21 -0.40
N ILE A 76 -5.00 -5.51 -0.88
CA ILE A 76 -4.73 -4.13 -0.47
C ILE A 76 -5.94 -3.25 -0.77
N GLY A 77 -6.50 -3.35 -1.97
CA GLY A 77 -7.66 -2.55 -2.38
C GLY A 77 -8.85 -2.75 -1.45
N LYS A 78 -9.14 -3.98 -1.07
CA LYS A 78 -10.24 -4.30 -0.15
C LYS A 78 -9.98 -3.73 1.26
N GLN A 79 -8.76 -3.86 1.76
CA GLN A 79 -8.40 -3.32 3.07
C GLN A 79 -8.48 -1.80 3.09
N VAL A 80 -7.98 -1.14 2.05
CA VAL A 80 -8.03 0.32 1.93
C VAL A 80 -9.47 0.81 1.79
N LYS A 81 -10.27 0.16 0.96
CA LYS A 81 -11.69 0.50 0.80
C LYS A 81 -12.45 0.42 2.12
N SER A 82 -12.23 -0.63 2.89
CA SER A 82 -12.83 -0.80 4.21
C SER A 82 -12.41 0.31 5.17
N PHE A 83 -11.14 0.66 5.18
CA PHE A 83 -10.59 1.74 6.02
C PHE A 83 -11.21 3.10 5.67
N ILE A 84 -11.30 3.42 4.39
CA ILE A 84 -11.90 4.67 3.89
C ILE A 84 -13.37 4.74 4.30
N LYS A 85 -14.11 3.66 4.08
CA LYS A 85 -15.55 3.59 4.37
C LYS A 85 -15.84 3.71 5.86
N LYS A 86 -15.09 2.97 6.69
CA LYS A 86 -15.26 2.97 8.14
C LYS A 86 -15.06 4.35 8.76
N ASN A 87 -14.13 5.12 8.23
CA ASN A 87 -13.78 6.44 8.74
C ASN A 87 -14.44 7.59 7.96
N ASN A 88 -15.19 7.26 6.92
CA ASN A 88 -15.86 8.23 6.06
C ASN A 88 -14.90 9.27 5.45
N PHE A 89 -13.72 8.83 5.04
CA PHE A 89 -12.72 9.71 4.44
C PHE A 89 -13.02 10.01 2.98
N LYS A 90 -12.70 11.23 2.54
CA LYS A 90 -12.56 11.58 1.13
C LYS A 90 -11.07 11.49 0.79
N VAL A 91 -10.74 10.81 -0.29
CA VAL A 91 -9.34 10.50 -0.63
C VAL A 91 -9.04 10.94 -2.05
N ASP A 92 -7.96 11.71 -2.20
CA ASP A 92 -7.50 12.18 -3.52
C ASP A 92 -6.60 11.16 -4.19
N LEU A 93 -5.73 10.49 -3.41
CA LEU A 93 -4.84 9.49 -3.97
C LEU A 93 -4.45 8.43 -2.93
N ILE A 94 -4.04 7.27 -3.45
CA ILE A 94 -3.51 6.16 -2.66
C ILE A 94 -2.08 5.90 -3.10
N ALA A 95 -1.14 5.93 -2.15
CA ALA A 95 0.26 5.59 -2.37
C ALA A 95 0.55 4.24 -1.71
N SER A 96 0.87 3.24 -2.51
CA SER A 96 1.16 1.89 -2.03
C SER A 96 2.59 1.49 -2.36
N HIS A 97 3.35 1.11 -1.35
CA HIS A 97 4.68 0.57 -1.51
C HIS A 97 4.65 -0.90 -1.99
N GLY A 98 3.57 -1.62 -1.65
CA GLY A 98 3.49 -3.06 -1.86
C GLY A 98 4.34 -3.84 -0.86
N HIS A 99 4.62 -5.10 -1.20
CA HIS A 99 5.47 -5.96 -0.41
C HIS A 99 6.72 -6.34 -1.19
N THR A 100 7.90 -6.10 -0.62
CA THR A 100 9.17 -6.37 -1.29
C THR A 100 9.46 -7.87 -1.34
N ILE A 101 9.61 -8.40 -2.54
CA ILE A 101 9.97 -9.79 -2.81
C ILE A 101 11.48 -9.91 -2.99
N PHE A 102 12.06 -9.05 -3.82
CA PHE A 102 13.50 -8.98 -4.05
C PHE A 102 13.99 -7.56 -3.84
N HIS A 103 15.13 -7.44 -3.18
CA HIS A 103 15.87 -6.18 -3.13
C HIS A 103 17.36 -6.48 -3.25
N GLN A 104 17.90 -6.35 -4.46
CA GLN A 104 19.27 -6.68 -4.79
C GLN A 104 19.96 -5.48 -5.46
N PRO A 105 20.35 -4.45 -4.66
CA PRO A 105 20.92 -3.21 -5.23
C PRO A 105 22.19 -3.47 -6.03
N LYS A 106 23.00 -4.46 -5.65
CA LYS A 106 24.23 -4.84 -6.39
C LYS A 106 23.90 -5.28 -7.81
N ASN A 107 22.76 -5.92 -8.02
CA ASN A 107 22.28 -6.37 -9.31
C ASN A 107 21.33 -5.38 -9.98
N LYS A 108 21.10 -4.24 -9.33
CA LYS A 108 20.15 -3.20 -9.79
C LYS A 108 18.72 -3.75 -9.95
N ILE A 109 18.32 -4.66 -9.07
CA ILE A 109 17.01 -5.32 -9.10
C ILE A 109 16.26 -5.04 -7.80
N THR A 110 15.01 -4.65 -7.95
CA THR A 110 14.05 -4.63 -6.86
C THR A 110 12.68 -5.01 -7.42
N LEU A 111 11.91 -5.74 -6.64
CA LEU A 111 10.54 -6.11 -7.02
C LEU A 111 9.63 -6.04 -5.81
N GLN A 112 8.57 -5.29 -5.94
CA GLN A 112 7.47 -5.25 -5.00
C GLN A 112 6.22 -5.80 -5.69
N ILE A 113 5.38 -6.53 -4.96
CA ILE A 113 4.08 -6.96 -5.45
C ILE A 113 2.96 -6.18 -4.76
N GLY A 114 1.78 -6.18 -5.36
CA GLY A 114 0.63 -5.39 -4.96
C GLY A 114 0.22 -4.47 -6.10
N ASN A 115 -0.44 -5.03 -7.10
CA ASN A 115 -0.73 -4.35 -8.37
C ASN A 115 -1.57 -3.08 -8.16
N GLY A 116 -1.03 -1.94 -8.57
CA GLY A 116 -1.67 -0.64 -8.37
C GLY A 116 -2.98 -0.49 -9.12
N GLN A 117 -3.11 -1.07 -10.32
CA GLN A 117 -4.35 -1.03 -11.08
C GLN A 117 -5.47 -1.79 -10.37
N ASN A 118 -5.15 -2.94 -9.76
CA ASN A 118 -6.11 -3.70 -8.99
C ASN A 118 -6.60 -2.91 -7.76
N ILE A 119 -5.68 -2.23 -7.07
CA ILE A 119 -6.04 -1.34 -5.96
C ILE A 119 -7.00 -0.25 -6.45
N ALA A 120 -6.67 0.42 -7.55
CA ALA A 120 -7.49 1.49 -8.10
C ALA A 120 -8.88 1.00 -8.54
N ASN A 121 -8.97 -0.18 -9.12
CA ASN A 121 -10.24 -0.76 -9.56
C ASN A 121 -11.20 -1.05 -8.40
N ILE A 122 -10.66 -1.38 -7.23
CA ILE A 122 -11.45 -1.73 -6.04
C ILE A 122 -11.81 -0.48 -5.24
N THR A 123 -10.90 0.45 -5.14
CA THR A 123 -11.09 1.70 -4.40
C THR A 123 -11.69 2.79 -5.28
#